data_c41032beaba6547d6424349e0572e735
#
_entry.id   c41032beaba6547d6424349e0572e735
#
_cell.length_a   1.000
_cell.length_b   1.000
_cell.length_c   1.000
_cell.angle_alpha   90.00
_cell.angle_beta   90.00
_cell.angle_gamma   90.00
#
_symmetry.space_group_name_H-M   'P 1'
#
loop_
_entity.id
_entity.type
_entity.pdbx_description
1 polymer ?
#
loop_
_entity_poly.entity_id
_entity_poly.type
_entity_poly.pdbx_seq_one_letter_code
_entity_poly.pdbx_strand_id
1 'polypeptide(L)'
;MDKLIRNSRGKSQITQMMVGVGDEKDEEIIRAVVYLNKNFRLSRIDFSAFFPVSHTPLENKPPENPLREYRLYQVDFLVREYGFSFEDFKPILRDGNLPLETDPKTAWAEANKHLFPIEINTADYDMLIKVPGIGKRTAEEIIKRRKEKRLKSVEDLKGIRNVDKILKYITMEGKNFYNKV
;
A
#
# COMPACT_ATOMS: atom_id res chain seq x y z
N MET A 1 -26.24 3.92 -1.27
CA MET A 1 -25.25 3.38 -0.33
C MET A 1 -25.55 3.81 1.11
N ASP A 2 -25.79 5.09 1.41
CA ASP A 2 -26.08 5.59 2.77
C ASP A 2 -27.21 4.86 3.52
N LYS A 3 -28.33 4.54 2.83
CA LYS A 3 -29.44 3.79 3.42
C LYS A 3 -29.07 2.36 3.85
N LEU A 4 -28.20 1.69 3.08
CA LEU A 4 -27.74 0.33 3.39
C LEU A 4 -26.84 0.33 4.62
N ILE A 5 -26.00 1.34 4.76
CA ILE A 5 -25.07 1.48 5.88
C ILE A 5 -25.80 1.78 7.19
N ARG A 6 -26.80 2.66 7.16
CA ARG A 6 -27.60 3.00 8.34
C ARG A 6 -28.38 1.80 8.90
N ASN A 7 -28.76 0.85 8.04
CA ASN A 7 -29.52 -0.34 8.41
C ASN A 7 -28.66 -1.55 8.76
N SER A 8 -27.33 -1.48 8.59
CA SER A 8 -26.42 -2.61 8.76
C SER A 8 -25.59 -2.57 10.05
N ARG A 9 -26.15 -1.98 11.13
CA ARG A 9 -25.44 -1.91 12.43
C ARG A 9 -24.86 -3.28 12.82
N GLY A 10 -23.52 -3.35 12.92
CA GLY A 10 -22.78 -4.55 13.31
C GLY A 10 -22.49 -5.56 12.17
N LYS A 11 -22.85 -5.27 10.92
CA LYS A 11 -22.52 -6.13 9.77
C LYS A 11 -21.33 -5.57 9.00
N SER A 12 -20.44 -6.45 8.59
CA SER A 12 -19.34 -6.15 7.68
C SER A 12 -19.87 -5.82 6.29
N GLN A 13 -19.37 -4.77 5.66
CA GLN A 13 -19.72 -4.39 4.29
C GLN A 13 -18.52 -4.51 3.38
N ILE A 14 -18.75 -5.09 2.21
CA ILE A 14 -17.78 -5.25 1.14
C ILE A 14 -18.40 -4.66 -0.14
N THR A 15 -17.60 -4.04 -0.98
CA THR A 15 -18.00 -3.67 -2.34
C THR A 15 -17.04 -4.30 -3.34
N GLN A 16 -17.47 -4.43 -4.59
CA GLN A 16 -16.64 -4.92 -5.68
C GLN A 16 -16.54 -3.86 -6.77
N MET A 17 -15.35 -3.72 -7.34
CA MET A 17 -15.05 -2.91 -8.50
C MET A 17 -14.47 -3.78 -9.61
N MET A 18 -15.08 -3.77 -10.78
CA MET A 18 -14.49 -4.36 -11.97
C MET A 18 -13.56 -3.35 -12.60
N VAL A 19 -12.35 -3.78 -12.95
CA VAL A 19 -11.25 -2.94 -13.46
C VAL A 19 -11.05 -3.22 -14.94
N GLY A 20 -10.95 -2.17 -15.75
CA GLY A 20 -10.71 -2.29 -17.20
C GLY A 20 -11.99 -2.49 -18.03
N VAL A 21 -13.17 -2.25 -17.45
CA VAL A 21 -14.45 -2.31 -18.22
C VAL A 21 -14.64 -1.04 -19.05
N GLY A 22 -14.33 0.13 -18.48
CA GLY A 22 -14.35 1.42 -19.14
C GLY A 22 -12.93 1.85 -19.56
N ASP A 23 -12.78 3.14 -19.74
CA ASP A 23 -11.48 3.78 -19.98
C ASP A 23 -10.97 4.48 -18.70
N GLU A 24 -11.47 4.01 -17.54
CA GLU A 24 -11.14 4.56 -16.25
C GLU A 24 -9.65 4.44 -15.93
N LYS A 25 -9.10 5.52 -15.38
CA LYS A 25 -7.72 5.57 -14.86
C LYS A 25 -7.65 5.07 -13.42
N ASP A 26 -6.50 4.55 -13.01
CA ASP A 26 -6.28 4.16 -11.61
C ASP A 26 -6.46 5.34 -10.66
N GLU A 27 -6.18 6.56 -11.11
CA GLU A 27 -6.43 7.78 -10.34
C GLU A 27 -7.89 7.90 -9.90
N GLU A 28 -8.84 7.60 -10.78
CA GLU A 28 -10.28 7.67 -10.48
C GLU A 28 -10.67 6.56 -9.50
N ILE A 29 -10.14 5.36 -9.71
CA ILE A 29 -10.36 4.22 -8.81
C ILE A 29 -9.78 4.51 -7.42
N ILE A 30 -8.57 5.05 -7.32
CA ILE A 30 -7.92 5.40 -6.05
C ILE A 30 -8.72 6.46 -5.30
N ARG A 31 -9.24 7.49 -6.00
CA ARG A 31 -10.13 8.50 -5.40
C ARG A 31 -11.38 7.85 -4.81
N ALA A 32 -11.99 6.91 -5.56
CA ALA A 32 -13.14 6.16 -5.08
C ALA A 32 -12.80 5.29 -3.86
N VAL A 33 -11.65 4.59 -3.87
CA VAL A 33 -11.15 3.79 -2.74
C VAL A 33 -11.00 4.63 -1.49
N VAL A 34 -10.31 5.78 -1.59
CA VAL A 34 -10.09 6.70 -0.45
C VAL A 34 -11.43 7.23 0.05
N TYR A 35 -12.32 7.66 -0.84
CA TYR A 35 -13.66 8.16 -0.48
C TYR A 35 -14.49 7.10 0.25
N LEU A 36 -14.53 5.88 -0.28
CA LEU A 36 -15.31 4.77 0.29
C LEU A 36 -14.78 4.36 1.67
N ASN A 37 -13.47 4.23 1.83
CA ASN A 37 -12.87 3.89 3.12
C ASN A 37 -13.11 5.00 4.17
N LYS A 38 -12.99 6.27 3.77
CA LYS A 38 -13.20 7.41 4.67
C LYS A 38 -14.66 7.56 5.14
N ASN A 39 -15.62 7.35 4.24
CA ASN A 39 -17.01 7.68 4.51
C ASN A 39 -17.86 6.48 4.94
N PHE A 40 -17.48 5.27 4.53
CA PHE A 40 -18.34 4.09 4.69
C PHE A 40 -17.74 2.97 5.53
N ARG A 41 -16.49 3.08 5.98
CA ARG A 41 -15.79 2.08 6.81
C ARG A 41 -15.97 0.65 6.28
N LEU A 42 -15.77 0.48 4.98
CA LEU A 42 -15.85 -0.83 4.35
C LEU A 42 -14.79 -1.77 4.95
N SER A 43 -15.13 -3.03 5.06
CA SER A 43 -14.18 -4.05 5.51
C SER A 43 -13.10 -4.30 4.48
N ARG A 44 -13.47 -4.25 3.20
CA ARG A 44 -12.56 -4.27 2.06
C ARG A 44 -13.29 -3.86 0.78
N ILE A 45 -12.52 -3.55 -0.24
CA ILE A 45 -12.98 -3.43 -1.61
C ILE A 45 -12.39 -4.62 -2.38
N ASP A 46 -13.24 -5.41 -3.02
CA ASP A 46 -12.80 -6.46 -3.93
C ASP A 46 -12.62 -5.87 -5.33
N PHE A 47 -11.51 -6.18 -5.96
CA PHE A 47 -11.24 -5.82 -7.35
C PHE A 47 -11.32 -7.06 -8.22
N SER A 48 -11.72 -6.89 -9.46
CA SER A 48 -11.75 -7.96 -10.45
C SER A 48 -11.32 -7.40 -11.79
N ALA A 49 -10.21 -7.88 -12.32
CA ALA A 49 -9.78 -7.54 -13.68
C ALA A 49 -10.84 -8.02 -14.68
N PHE A 50 -11.19 -7.16 -15.63
CA PHE A 50 -12.13 -7.50 -16.68
C PHE A 50 -11.61 -8.68 -17.52
N PHE A 51 -12.48 -9.63 -17.78
CA PHE A 51 -12.25 -10.71 -18.71
C PHE A 51 -13.46 -10.83 -19.67
N PRO A 52 -13.25 -10.85 -21.00
CA PRO A 52 -14.33 -10.94 -21.96
C PRO A 52 -15.08 -12.28 -21.86
N VAL A 53 -16.39 -12.21 -21.98
CA VAL A 53 -17.27 -13.40 -22.00
C VAL A 53 -17.95 -13.47 -23.35
N SER A 54 -17.94 -14.64 -23.99
CA SER A 54 -18.60 -14.86 -25.28
C SER A 54 -20.09 -14.55 -25.20
N HIS A 55 -20.64 -14.07 -26.31
CA HIS A 55 -22.04 -13.68 -26.44
C HIS A 55 -22.48 -12.51 -25.54
N THR A 56 -21.53 -11.64 -25.16
CA THR A 56 -21.81 -10.38 -24.44
C THR A 56 -21.39 -9.17 -25.28
N PRO A 57 -21.93 -7.96 -24.98
CA PRO A 57 -21.52 -6.75 -25.73
C PRO A 57 -20.02 -6.44 -25.70
N LEU A 58 -19.29 -6.99 -24.73
CA LEU A 58 -17.84 -6.75 -24.53
C LEU A 58 -16.97 -7.96 -24.90
N GLU A 59 -17.52 -8.93 -25.62
CA GLU A 59 -16.76 -10.16 -25.98
C GLU A 59 -15.48 -9.90 -26.77
N ASN A 60 -15.43 -8.79 -27.53
CA ASN A 60 -14.28 -8.41 -28.36
C ASN A 60 -13.32 -7.43 -27.64
N LYS A 61 -13.64 -7.00 -26.41
CA LYS A 61 -12.75 -6.15 -25.64
C LYS A 61 -11.59 -6.98 -25.09
N PRO A 62 -10.32 -6.51 -25.19
CA PRO A 62 -9.19 -7.24 -24.61
C PRO A 62 -9.35 -7.38 -23.08
N PRO A 63 -8.86 -8.49 -22.50
CA PRO A 63 -8.85 -8.64 -21.04
C PRO A 63 -7.94 -7.62 -20.38
N GLU A 64 -8.30 -7.23 -19.17
CA GLU A 64 -7.45 -6.36 -18.35
C GLU A 64 -6.26 -7.15 -17.77
N ASN A 65 -5.14 -6.44 -17.55
CA ASN A 65 -3.96 -7.02 -16.93
C ASN A 65 -4.22 -7.36 -15.45
N PRO A 66 -4.10 -8.62 -15.00
CA PRO A 66 -4.30 -9.00 -13.60
C PRO A 66 -3.38 -8.28 -12.62
N LEU A 67 -2.20 -7.80 -13.04
CA LEU A 67 -1.31 -7.00 -12.19
C LEU A 67 -1.95 -5.67 -11.78
N ARG A 68 -2.81 -5.06 -12.64
CA ARG A 68 -3.54 -3.84 -12.30
C ARG A 68 -4.49 -4.07 -11.13
N GLU A 69 -5.26 -5.16 -11.18
CA GLU A 69 -6.09 -5.61 -10.06
C GLU A 69 -5.26 -5.78 -8.78
N TYR A 70 -4.14 -6.49 -8.87
CA TYR A 70 -3.26 -6.72 -7.72
C TYR A 70 -2.70 -5.42 -7.13
N ARG A 71 -2.33 -4.43 -7.97
CA ARG A 71 -1.86 -3.12 -7.50
C ARG A 71 -2.98 -2.34 -6.78
N LEU A 72 -4.21 -2.44 -7.25
CA LEU A 72 -5.36 -1.80 -6.60
C LEU A 72 -5.70 -2.43 -5.24
N TYR A 73 -5.56 -3.74 -5.10
CA TYR A 73 -5.62 -4.40 -3.77
C TYR A 73 -4.56 -3.86 -2.82
N GLN A 74 -3.35 -3.63 -3.31
CA GLN A 74 -2.28 -3.03 -2.49
C GLN A 74 -2.62 -1.59 -2.10
N VAL A 75 -3.22 -0.80 -3.00
CA VAL A 75 -3.71 0.55 -2.70
C VAL A 75 -4.77 0.53 -1.60
N ASP A 76 -5.81 -0.29 -1.74
CA ASP A 76 -6.85 -0.42 -0.69
C ASP A 76 -6.24 -0.76 0.66
N PHE A 77 -5.30 -1.69 0.68
CA PHE A 77 -4.58 -2.05 1.90
C PHE A 77 -3.80 -0.88 2.50
N LEU A 78 -3.08 -0.10 1.69
CA LEU A 78 -2.31 1.07 2.15
C LEU A 78 -3.24 2.17 2.69
N VAL A 79 -4.37 2.41 2.03
CA VAL A 79 -5.37 3.39 2.49
C VAL A 79 -5.98 2.94 3.81
N ARG A 80 -6.45 1.71 3.89
CA ARG A 80 -7.22 1.19 5.01
C ARG A 80 -6.35 0.90 6.24
N GLU A 81 -5.16 0.36 6.01
CA GLU A 81 -4.30 -0.14 7.09
C GLU A 81 -3.15 0.80 7.46
N TYR A 82 -2.68 1.64 6.53
CA TYR A 82 -1.52 2.51 6.74
C TYR A 82 -1.86 3.99 6.64
N GLY A 83 -3.14 4.32 6.43
CA GLY A 83 -3.60 5.70 6.41
C GLY A 83 -3.11 6.51 5.20
N PHE A 84 -2.75 5.85 4.10
CA PHE A 84 -2.39 6.55 2.87
C PHE A 84 -3.59 7.35 2.34
N SER A 85 -3.33 8.56 1.90
CA SER A 85 -4.29 9.45 1.26
C SER A 85 -4.13 9.42 -0.26
N PHE A 86 -5.05 10.04 -0.98
CA PHE A 86 -4.89 10.20 -2.43
C PHE A 86 -3.60 10.97 -2.80
N GLU A 87 -3.23 11.96 -2.00
CA GLU A 87 -2.02 12.77 -2.23
C GLU A 87 -0.74 11.94 -2.17
N ASP A 88 -0.72 10.85 -1.38
CA ASP A 88 0.41 9.94 -1.33
C ASP A 88 0.59 9.14 -2.64
N PHE A 89 -0.50 8.91 -3.39
CA PHE A 89 -0.42 8.17 -4.66
C PHE A 89 -0.12 9.06 -5.87
N LYS A 90 -0.47 10.34 -5.83
CA LYS A 90 -0.24 11.27 -6.96
C LYS A 90 1.18 11.22 -7.55
N PRO A 91 2.26 11.26 -6.73
CA PRO A 91 3.62 11.28 -7.28
C PRO A 91 4.04 10.01 -8.01
N ILE A 92 3.31 8.91 -7.84
CA ILE A 92 3.63 7.61 -8.45
C ILE A 92 2.78 7.31 -9.68
N LEU A 93 1.74 8.11 -9.94
CA LEU A 93 0.90 7.92 -11.12
C LEU A 93 1.62 8.38 -12.39
N ARG A 94 1.54 7.57 -13.45
CA ARG A 94 2.00 7.88 -14.80
C ARG A 94 0.78 7.91 -15.71
N ASP A 95 0.48 9.05 -16.28
CA ASP A 95 -0.74 9.25 -17.09
C ASP A 95 -2.02 8.76 -16.39
N GLY A 96 -2.09 8.98 -15.06
CA GLY A 96 -3.21 8.58 -14.22
C GLY A 96 -3.25 7.10 -13.81
N ASN A 97 -2.24 6.29 -14.17
CA ASN A 97 -2.17 4.87 -13.84
C ASN A 97 -0.99 4.53 -12.92
N LEU A 98 -1.15 3.48 -12.11
CA LEU A 98 -0.10 2.94 -11.25
C LEU A 98 0.99 2.24 -12.09
N PRO A 99 2.26 2.31 -11.66
CA PRO A 99 3.30 1.46 -12.23
C PRO A 99 3.00 -0.01 -11.90
N LEU A 100 2.98 -0.87 -12.91
CA LEU A 100 2.73 -2.30 -12.70
C LEU A 100 3.99 -3.06 -12.25
N GLU A 101 5.17 -2.56 -12.61
CA GLU A 101 6.47 -3.16 -12.32
C GLU A 101 6.86 -3.09 -10.84
N THR A 102 6.31 -2.13 -10.10
CA THR A 102 6.67 -1.86 -8.70
C THR A 102 5.43 -1.80 -7.82
N ASP A 103 5.51 -2.31 -6.59
CA ASP A 103 4.40 -2.15 -5.64
C ASP A 103 4.22 -0.68 -5.22
N PRO A 104 2.97 -0.23 -4.96
CA PRO A 104 2.68 1.18 -4.68
C PRO A 104 3.44 1.76 -3.50
N LYS A 105 3.73 0.97 -2.47
CA LYS A 105 4.49 1.42 -1.30
C LYS A 105 5.96 1.67 -1.64
N THR A 106 6.56 0.79 -2.43
CA THR A 106 7.94 0.97 -2.92
C THR A 106 8.01 2.15 -3.89
N ALA A 107 7.05 2.27 -4.81
CA ALA A 107 6.96 3.41 -5.72
C ALA A 107 6.83 4.74 -4.95
N TRP A 108 6.02 4.76 -3.88
CA TRP A 108 5.89 5.94 -3.01
C TRP A 108 7.22 6.30 -2.34
N ALA A 109 7.94 5.33 -1.79
CA ALA A 109 9.23 5.58 -1.16
C ALA A 109 10.27 6.11 -2.17
N GLU A 110 10.27 5.58 -3.39
CA GLU A 110 11.15 6.05 -4.47
C GLU A 110 10.79 7.48 -4.94
N ALA A 111 9.51 7.84 -4.96
CA ALA A 111 9.07 9.20 -5.26
C ALA A 111 9.41 10.19 -4.13
N ASN A 112 9.51 9.71 -2.89
CA ASN A 112 9.79 10.50 -1.70
C ASN A 112 11.19 10.23 -1.11
N LYS A 113 12.21 10.06 -1.96
CA LYS A 113 13.60 9.78 -1.54
C LYS A 113 14.16 10.76 -0.51
N HIS A 114 13.69 12.00 -0.52
CA HIS A 114 14.11 13.03 0.44
C HIS A 114 13.72 12.73 1.89
N LEU A 115 12.74 11.84 2.12
CA LEU A 115 12.34 11.37 3.45
C LEU A 115 13.22 10.22 3.95
N PHE A 116 14.02 9.61 3.08
CA PHE A 116 14.82 8.42 3.38
C PHE A 116 16.32 8.68 3.23
N PRO A 117 17.16 7.92 3.95
CA PRO A 117 16.83 6.91 4.95
C PRO A 117 16.35 7.54 6.28
N ILE A 118 15.43 6.85 6.97
CA ILE A 118 14.96 7.27 8.30
C ILE A 118 15.79 6.61 9.41
N GLU A 119 15.96 7.31 10.54
CA GLU A 119 16.63 6.72 11.71
C GLU A 119 15.67 5.80 12.47
N ILE A 120 15.93 4.50 12.44
CA ILE A 120 15.03 3.46 12.98
C ILE A 120 14.80 3.59 14.49
N ASN A 121 15.79 4.13 15.22
CA ASN A 121 15.71 4.29 16.67
C ASN A 121 14.78 5.43 17.11
N THR A 122 14.48 6.38 16.22
CA THR A 122 13.70 7.58 16.55
C THR A 122 12.45 7.76 15.70
N ALA A 123 12.41 7.16 14.50
CA ALA A 123 11.24 7.27 13.62
C ALA A 123 9.95 6.86 14.33
N ASP A 124 8.88 7.62 14.13
CA ASP A 124 7.57 7.27 14.66
C ASP A 124 6.97 6.05 13.97
N TYR A 125 5.86 5.54 14.52
CA TYR A 125 5.18 4.37 13.98
C TYR A 125 4.69 4.61 12.55
N ASP A 126 4.15 5.81 12.27
CA ASP A 126 3.56 6.15 10.98
C ASP A 126 4.64 6.23 9.88
N MET A 127 5.83 6.71 10.22
CA MET A 127 6.97 6.67 9.30
C MET A 127 7.52 5.25 9.12
N LEU A 128 7.60 4.46 10.19
CA LEU A 128 8.05 3.07 10.09
C LEU A 128 7.16 2.23 9.17
N ILE A 129 5.84 2.34 9.29
CA ILE A 129 4.92 1.58 8.42
C ILE A 129 4.95 2.05 6.96
N LYS A 130 5.48 3.22 6.66
CA LYS A 130 5.70 3.71 5.29
C LYS A 130 6.97 3.16 4.64
N VAL A 131 7.91 2.61 5.42
CA VAL A 131 9.13 1.97 4.89
C VAL A 131 8.79 0.70 4.12
N PRO A 132 9.24 0.54 2.86
CA PRO A 132 9.11 -0.73 2.13
C PRO A 132 9.73 -1.90 2.90
N GLY A 133 8.96 -2.98 3.06
CA GLY A 133 9.37 -4.15 3.86
C GLY A 133 8.92 -4.10 5.32
N ILE A 134 8.56 -2.95 5.87
CA ILE A 134 8.03 -2.83 7.24
C ILE A 134 6.51 -2.85 7.20
N GLY A 135 5.90 -3.85 7.82
CA GLY A 135 4.47 -3.92 8.10
C GLY A 135 4.16 -3.57 9.56
N LYS A 136 2.87 -3.54 9.94
CA LYS A 136 2.43 -3.21 11.30
C LYS A 136 3.19 -4.03 12.37
N ARG A 137 3.20 -5.36 12.23
CA ARG A 137 3.91 -6.26 13.17
C ARG A 137 5.40 -5.97 13.24
N THR A 138 6.03 -5.69 12.10
CA THR A 138 7.46 -5.36 12.05
C THR A 138 7.74 -4.01 12.71
N ALA A 139 6.88 -3.01 12.50
CA ALA A 139 6.99 -1.70 13.15
C ALA A 139 6.85 -1.83 14.67
N GLU A 140 5.86 -2.58 15.14
CA GLU A 140 5.65 -2.86 16.57
C GLU A 140 6.86 -3.57 17.19
N GLU A 141 7.41 -4.58 16.51
CA GLU A 141 8.59 -5.31 16.95
C GLU A 141 9.82 -4.40 17.02
N ILE A 142 10.04 -3.55 16.01
CA ILE A 142 11.13 -2.56 16.01
C ILE A 142 10.99 -1.62 17.19
N ILE A 143 9.79 -1.07 17.42
CA ILE A 143 9.51 -0.17 18.52
C ILE A 143 9.75 -0.85 19.89
N LYS A 144 9.35 -2.11 20.01
CA LYS A 144 9.60 -2.91 21.21
C LYS A 144 11.11 -3.07 21.46
N ARG A 145 11.85 -3.56 20.47
CA ARG A 145 13.31 -3.82 20.58
C ARG A 145 14.08 -2.55 20.93
N ARG A 146 13.81 -1.43 20.25
CA ARG A 146 14.52 -0.18 20.51
C ARG A 146 14.26 0.43 21.89
N LYS A 147 13.13 0.07 22.55
CA LYS A 147 12.87 0.43 23.97
C LYS A 147 13.73 -0.37 24.94
N GLU A 148 14.03 -1.62 24.60
CA GLU A 148 14.88 -2.49 25.42
C GLU A 148 16.37 -2.20 25.20
N LYS A 149 16.77 -2.02 23.95
CA LYS A 149 18.14 -1.74 23.54
C LYS A 149 18.17 -0.98 22.21
N ARG A 150 18.99 0.06 22.10
CA ARG A 150 19.21 0.75 20.83
C ARG A 150 19.70 -0.21 19.76
N LEU A 151 19.12 -0.12 18.57
CA LEU A 151 19.48 -0.90 17.40
C LEU A 151 20.73 -0.27 16.76
N LYS A 152 21.81 -1.03 16.61
CA LYS A 152 23.11 -0.52 16.16
C LYS A 152 23.68 -1.27 14.95
N SER A 153 23.16 -2.47 14.70
CA SER A 153 23.70 -3.36 13.66
C SER A 153 22.58 -4.20 13.03
N VAL A 154 22.89 -4.85 11.91
CA VAL A 154 21.95 -5.74 11.20
C VAL A 154 21.53 -6.92 12.08
N GLU A 155 22.40 -7.38 12.99
CA GLU A 155 22.13 -8.46 13.95
C GLU A 155 20.98 -8.11 14.89
N ASP A 156 20.80 -6.83 15.24
CA ASP A 156 19.69 -6.37 16.06
C ASP A 156 18.32 -6.51 15.35
N LEU A 157 18.34 -6.68 14.01
CA LEU A 157 17.15 -6.95 13.18
C LEU A 157 16.93 -8.45 12.89
N LYS A 158 17.74 -9.35 13.50
CA LYS A 158 17.59 -10.78 13.29
C LYS A 158 16.17 -11.28 13.56
N GLY A 159 15.61 -12.07 12.64
CA GLY A 159 14.24 -12.58 12.70
C GLY A 159 13.17 -11.64 12.14
N ILE A 160 13.52 -10.41 11.76
CA ILE A 160 12.66 -9.53 10.98
C ILE A 160 12.71 -9.98 9.51
N ARG A 161 11.55 -10.08 8.88
CA ARG A 161 11.46 -10.43 7.45
C ARG A 161 11.87 -9.24 6.57
N ASN A 162 12.38 -9.53 5.38
CA ASN A 162 12.73 -8.54 4.36
C ASN A 162 13.77 -7.50 4.81
N VAL A 163 14.73 -7.89 5.68
CA VAL A 163 15.75 -6.98 6.22
C VAL A 163 16.51 -6.27 5.10
N ASP A 164 16.94 -6.99 4.05
CA ASP A 164 17.67 -6.39 2.92
C ASP A 164 16.89 -5.26 2.23
N LYS A 165 15.56 -5.44 2.08
CA LYS A 165 14.68 -4.38 1.55
C LYS A 165 14.59 -3.19 2.51
N ILE A 166 14.49 -3.46 3.80
CA ILE A 166 14.38 -2.43 4.86
C ILE A 166 15.65 -1.59 4.94
N LEU A 167 16.84 -2.22 4.88
CA LEU A 167 18.14 -1.55 5.00
C LEU A 167 18.36 -0.43 3.97
N LYS A 168 17.68 -0.47 2.83
CA LYS A 168 17.71 0.60 1.81
C LYS A 168 17.16 1.92 2.32
N TYR A 169 16.23 1.87 3.27
CA TYR A 169 15.39 2.99 3.68
C TYR A 169 15.61 3.43 5.12
N ILE A 170 16.56 2.82 5.84
CA ILE A 170 16.82 3.13 7.25
C ILE A 170 18.30 3.42 7.53
N THR A 171 18.52 4.15 8.63
CA THR A 171 19.80 4.22 9.34
C THR A 171 19.66 3.67 10.76
N MET A 172 20.77 3.26 11.34
CA MET A 172 20.92 2.92 12.75
C MET A 172 22.09 3.73 13.31
N GLU A 173 21.81 4.64 14.26
CA GLU A 173 22.76 5.61 14.81
C GLU A 173 23.48 6.41 13.68
N GLY A 174 22.70 6.86 12.68
CA GLY A 174 23.18 7.62 11.53
C GLY A 174 23.98 6.81 10.48
N LYS A 175 24.16 5.50 10.69
CA LYS A 175 24.87 4.63 9.75
C LYS A 175 23.90 3.92 8.82
N ASN A 176 24.20 3.93 7.52
CA ASN A 176 23.49 3.14 6.52
C ASN A 176 24.20 1.79 6.34
N PHE A 177 23.46 0.69 6.33
CA PHE A 177 24.00 -0.68 6.23
C PHE A 177 23.69 -1.34 4.88
N TYR A 178 22.98 -0.67 3.99
CA TYR A 178 22.55 -1.25 2.71
C TYR A 178 23.69 -1.77 1.83
N ASN A 179 24.87 -1.14 1.86
CA ASN A 179 26.04 -1.53 1.06
C ASN A 179 27.04 -2.43 1.83
N LYS A 180 26.64 -3.01 2.96
CA LYS A 180 27.51 -3.81 3.83
C LYS A 180 27.05 -5.25 4.02
N VAL A 181 26.07 -5.69 3.23
CA VAL A 181 25.53 -7.06 3.21
C VAL A 181 25.93 -7.75 1.92
#